data_ec63eb696540d37d04c44e75712eed70
#
_entry.id   ec63eb696540d37d04c44e75712eed70
#
_cell.length_a   1.000
_cell.length_b   1.000
_cell.length_c   1.000
_cell.angle_alpha   90.00
_cell.angle_beta   90.00
_cell.angle_gamma   90.00
#
_symmetry.space_group_name_H-M   'P 1'
#
loop_
_entity.id
_entity.type
_entity.pdbx_description
1 polymer ?
#
loop_
_entity_poly.entity_id
_entity_poly.type
_entity_poly.pdbx_seq_one_letter_code
_entity_poly.pdbx_strand_id
1 'polypeptide(L)'
;MNELKISIDHINPAVLWGPNNDHFEIIKKQYPKLKIVARGSEVKVLGDEQELAFFNEKFGYLLQHVEKYDTLNITDLERLLGAKHIETKTADQPNEKPGSTGEVIVFGHNGIMVKARTANQRRMVDSITKSDIMFAIGPAGTGKTYTAVALAVRALKNKEIKRIILTRPAVEAGENLGFLPGDLKEKIDPYLRPLYDALDDMIPPEKLKTYLENRTIEIAPLAFMRGRTLDNCFVILDEAQNATDMQLKMFLTRMGPTAKFIVTGDVTQIDLPKKQQSGLHTALRILTDIKGIEIIYLSGEDVVRHKLVRRILEAYGDIQ
;
A
#
# COMPACT_ATOMS: atom_id res chain seq x y z
N MET A 1 -22.88 21.90 24.05
CA MET A 1 -21.51 21.96 23.57
C MET A 1 -20.76 20.80 24.23
N ASN A 2 -20.28 19.87 23.44
CA ASN A 2 -19.54 18.72 23.95
C ASN A 2 -18.05 19.08 24.05
N GLU A 3 -17.34 18.48 24.99
CA GLU A 3 -15.90 18.66 25.22
C GLU A 3 -15.15 17.37 24.84
N LEU A 4 -14.09 17.50 24.03
CA LEU A 4 -13.15 16.45 23.72
C LEU A 4 -11.79 16.80 24.33
N LYS A 5 -11.15 15.87 25.05
CA LYS A 5 -9.81 16.01 25.59
C LYS A 5 -8.89 14.99 24.95
N ILE A 6 -7.77 15.44 24.44
CA ILE A 6 -6.77 14.61 23.77
C ILE A 6 -5.43 14.84 24.47
N SER A 7 -4.80 13.75 24.96
CA SER A 7 -3.44 13.80 25.50
C SER A 7 -2.42 13.70 24.37
N ILE A 8 -1.35 14.48 24.46
CA ILE A 8 -0.22 14.52 23.55
C ILE A 8 1.12 14.28 24.28
N ASP A 9 1.08 13.55 25.39
CA ASP A 9 2.26 13.31 26.25
C ASP A 9 3.43 12.63 25.54
N HIS A 10 3.14 11.87 24.47
CA HIS A 10 4.15 11.12 23.70
C HIS A 10 4.70 11.90 22.51
N ILE A 11 4.27 13.16 22.33
CA ILE A 11 4.58 13.95 21.13
C ILE A 11 5.35 15.20 21.51
N ASN A 12 6.39 15.51 20.75
CA ASN A 12 7.10 16.75 20.89
C ASN A 12 6.19 17.95 20.50
N PRO A 13 5.76 18.80 21.44
CA PRO A 13 4.87 19.92 21.14
C PRO A 13 5.44 20.90 20.12
N ALA A 14 6.78 21.08 20.08
CA ALA A 14 7.43 21.97 19.13
C ALA A 14 7.30 21.49 17.68
N VAL A 15 7.30 20.18 17.47
CA VAL A 15 7.07 19.59 16.14
C VAL A 15 5.59 19.70 15.76
N LEU A 16 4.69 19.38 16.70
CA LEU A 16 3.25 19.39 16.45
C LEU A 16 2.73 20.81 16.15
N TRP A 17 3.10 21.79 16.96
CA TRP A 17 2.60 23.15 16.82
C TRP A 17 3.40 24.00 15.83
N GLY A 18 4.58 23.54 15.45
CA GLY A 18 5.48 24.23 14.51
C GLY A 18 6.18 25.45 15.09
N PRO A 19 7.07 26.08 14.32
CA PRO A 19 7.71 27.34 14.70
C PRO A 19 6.64 28.42 14.95
N ASN A 20 6.74 29.13 16.03
CA ASN A 20 5.79 30.22 16.42
C ASN A 20 4.31 29.78 16.49
N ASN A 21 4.02 28.48 16.67
CA ASN A 21 2.66 27.92 16.62
C ASN A 21 1.95 28.04 15.25
N ASP A 22 2.69 28.13 14.15
CA ASP A 22 2.11 28.29 12.81
C ASP A 22 1.17 27.12 12.45
N HIS A 23 1.54 25.89 12.81
CA HIS A 23 0.69 24.71 12.60
C HIS A 23 -0.61 24.80 13.42
N PHE A 24 -0.55 25.29 14.65
CA PHE A 24 -1.72 25.45 15.50
C PHE A 24 -2.73 26.46 14.92
N GLU A 25 -2.25 27.55 14.35
CA GLU A 25 -3.11 28.54 13.68
C GLU A 25 -3.75 27.97 12.40
N ILE A 26 -3.04 27.15 11.64
CA ILE A 26 -3.60 26.42 10.48
C ILE A 26 -4.71 25.48 10.94
N ILE A 27 -4.47 24.71 12.02
CA ILE A 27 -5.48 23.80 12.59
C ILE A 27 -6.75 24.57 12.98
N LYS A 28 -6.63 25.68 13.67
CA LYS A 28 -7.78 26.52 14.05
C LYS A 28 -8.55 27.05 12.84
N LYS A 29 -7.84 27.53 11.81
CA LYS A 29 -8.46 28.03 10.57
C LYS A 29 -9.24 26.93 9.84
N GLN A 30 -8.77 25.69 9.91
CA GLN A 30 -9.42 24.56 9.26
C GLN A 30 -10.73 24.15 9.95
N TYR A 31 -10.84 24.39 11.25
CA TYR A 31 -12.01 24.04 12.07
C TYR A 31 -12.64 25.25 12.75
N PRO A 32 -13.21 26.22 11.98
CA PRO A 32 -13.72 27.48 12.52
C PRO A 32 -14.92 27.33 13.46
N LYS A 33 -15.59 26.18 13.42
CA LYS A 33 -16.72 25.86 14.31
C LYS A 33 -16.29 25.25 15.64
N LEU A 34 -15.02 24.90 15.79
CA LEU A 34 -14.47 24.31 17.00
C LEU A 34 -13.65 25.33 17.78
N LYS A 35 -13.79 25.33 19.10
CA LYS A 35 -12.89 26.09 19.98
C LYS A 35 -11.79 25.17 20.45
N ILE A 36 -10.58 25.32 19.89
CA ILE A 36 -9.42 24.49 20.17
C ILE A 36 -8.48 25.24 21.12
N VAL A 37 -8.11 24.61 22.23
CA VAL A 37 -7.19 25.15 23.22
C VAL A 37 -6.15 24.11 23.56
N ALA A 38 -4.87 24.42 23.35
CA ALA A 38 -3.75 23.56 23.74
C ALA A 38 -3.08 24.15 25.00
N ARG A 39 -2.87 23.29 26.02
CA ARG A 39 -2.13 23.68 27.25
C ARG A 39 -1.28 22.51 27.69
N GLY A 40 0.05 22.71 27.67
CA GLY A 40 0.98 21.64 27.99
C GLY A 40 0.81 20.42 27.07
N SER A 41 0.58 19.26 27.65
CA SER A 41 0.35 17.99 26.95
C SER A 41 -1.15 17.66 26.71
N GLU A 42 -2.06 18.62 26.91
CA GLU A 42 -3.50 18.42 26.74
C GLU A 42 -4.08 19.37 25.69
N VAL A 43 -4.85 18.82 24.75
CA VAL A 43 -5.64 19.56 23.77
C VAL A 43 -7.11 19.42 24.12
N LYS A 44 -7.77 20.55 24.39
CA LYS A 44 -9.22 20.63 24.65
C LYS A 44 -9.92 21.20 23.43
N VAL A 45 -10.95 20.51 22.98
CA VAL A 45 -11.76 20.91 21.83
C VAL A 45 -13.22 20.96 22.23
N LEU A 46 -13.87 22.09 21.99
CA LEU A 46 -15.29 22.32 22.28
C LEU A 46 -16.03 22.54 20.98
N GLY A 47 -17.17 21.86 20.81
CA GLY A 47 -17.98 22.01 19.61
C GLY A 47 -19.19 21.10 19.57
N ASP A 48 -19.72 20.92 18.36
CA ASP A 48 -20.79 19.96 18.09
C ASP A 48 -20.24 18.53 17.98
N GLU A 49 -21.02 17.54 18.32
CA GLU A 49 -20.61 16.12 18.40
C GLU A 49 -20.06 15.60 17.07
N GLN A 50 -20.68 15.95 15.96
CA GLN A 50 -20.22 15.54 14.63
C GLN A 50 -18.88 16.20 14.25
N GLU A 51 -18.71 17.49 14.53
CA GLU A 51 -17.46 18.22 14.27
C GLU A 51 -16.34 17.72 15.18
N LEU A 52 -16.64 17.38 16.44
CA LEU A 52 -15.68 16.81 17.37
C LEU A 52 -15.22 15.41 16.94
N ALA A 53 -16.12 14.55 16.49
CA ALA A 53 -15.79 13.22 16.00
C ALA A 53 -14.88 13.30 14.76
N PHE A 54 -15.22 14.19 13.82
CA PHE A 54 -14.39 14.44 12.63
C PHE A 54 -13.01 14.99 12.97
N PHE A 55 -12.95 15.96 13.88
CA PHE A 55 -11.69 16.52 14.37
C PHE A 55 -10.84 15.45 15.04
N ASN A 56 -11.42 14.63 15.93
CA ASN A 56 -10.72 13.57 16.65
C ASN A 56 -10.07 12.57 15.70
N GLU A 57 -10.79 12.16 14.65
CA GLU A 57 -10.26 11.27 13.62
C GLU A 57 -9.05 11.89 12.92
N LYS A 58 -9.20 13.12 12.41
CA LYS A 58 -8.14 13.78 11.63
C LYS A 58 -6.95 14.17 12.48
N PHE A 59 -7.20 14.66 13.67
CA PHE A 59 -6.15 14.99 14.61
C PHE A 59 -5.41 13.75 15.11
N GLY A 60 -6.11 12.62 15.27
CA GLY A 60 -5.50 11.32 15.55
C GLY A 60 -4.49 10.90 14.49
N TYR A 61 -4.80 11.09 13.20
CA TYR A 61 -3.85 10.82 12.11
C TYR A 61 -2.63 11.74 12.16
N LEU A 62 -2.84 13.00 12.53
CA LEU A 62 -1.76 13.96 12.68
C LEU A 62 -0.82 13.57 13.83
N LEU A 63 -1.36 13.13 14.96
CA LEU A 63 -0.58 12.65 16.10
C LEU A 63 0.24 11.42 15.73
N GLN A 64 -0.38 10.42 15.08
CA GLN A 64 0.32 9.23 14.59
C GLN A 64 1.44 9.57 13.60
N HIS A 65 1.23 10.58 12.74
CA HIS A 65 2.27 11.04 11.83
C HIS A 65 3.47 11.61 12.57
N VAL A 66 3.22 12.53 13.52
CA VAL A 66 4.29 13.17 14.32
C VAL A 66 5.02 12.14 15.18
N GLU A 67 4.30 11.23 15.84
CA GLU A 67 4.89 10.16 16.65
C GLU A 67 5.82 9.25 15.83
N LYS A 68 5.44 8.98 14.58
CA LYS A 68 6.17 8.06 13.73
C LYS A 68 7.37 8.69 13.01
N TYR A 69 7.28 9.94 12.62
CA TYR A 69 8.28 10.60 11.77
C TYR A 69 9.07 11.69 12.48
N ASP A 70 8.65 12.13 13.67
CA ASP A 70 9.21 13.24 14.45
C ASP A 70 9.38 14.53 13.60
N THR A 71 8.57 14.69 12.58
CA THR A 71 8.53 15.85 11.67
C THR A 71 7.11 16.13 11.22
N LEU A 72 6.78 17.42 11.01
CA LEU A 72 5.52 17.86 10.44
C LEU A 72 5.79 19.14 9.63
N ASN A 73 5.48 19.13 8.35
CA ASN A 73 5.53 20.31 7.52
C ASN A 73 4.11 20.83 7.21
N ILE A 74 4.01 22.06 6.72
CA ILE A 74 2.72 22.72 6.44
C ILE A 74 1.90 21.94 5.42
N THR A 75 2.55 21.38 4.40
CA THR A 75 1.89 20.59 3.34
C THR A 75 1.28 19.30 3.90
N ASP A 76 2.02 18.59 4.77
CA ASP A 76 1.50 17.40 5.46
C ASP A 76 0.35 17.75 6.40
N LEU A 77 0.48 18.87 7.12
CA LEU A 77 -0.56 19.37 8.02
C LEU A 77 -1.87 19.67 7.27
N GLU A 78 -1.80 20.49 6.21
CA GLU A 78 -2.97 20.85 5.39
C GLU A 78 -3.63 19.62 4.76
N ARG A 79 -2.84 18.66 4.34
CA ARG A 79 -3.32 17.42 3.72
C ARG A 79 -3.96 16.47 4.72
N LEU A 80 -3.36 16.31 5.92
CA LEU A 80 -3.90 15.46 6.97
C LEU A 80 -5.21 16.03 7.55
N LEU A 81 -5.33 17.37 7.59
CA LEU A 81 -6.52 18.08 8.06
C LEU A 81 -7.51 18.41 6.93
N GLY A 82 -7.05 18.50 5.69
CA GLY A 82 -7.67 19.22 4.58
C GLY A 82 -8.77 18.49 3.80
N ALA A 83 -9.38 17.43 4.28
CA ALA A 83 -10.58 16.88 3.66
C ALA A 83 -11.86 17.41 4.32
N LYS A 84 -12.16 18.71 4.15
CA LYS A 84 -13.53 19.16 4.33
C LYS A 84 -14.41 18.52 3.25
N HIS A 85 -15.50 17.86 3.67
CA HIS A 85 -16.67 17.70 2.84
C HIS A 85 -17.11 19.08 2.32
N ILE A 86 -16.69 19.43 1.11
CA ILE A 86 -17.46 20.37 0.31
C ILE A 86 -18.70 19.56 -0.08
N GLU A 87 -19.85 19.88 0.54
CA GLU A 87 -21.14 19.46 0.03
C GLU A 87 -21.36 20.07 -1.36
N THR A 88 -20.75 19.50 -2.37
CA THR A 88 -21.29 19.59 -3.72
C THR A 88 -22.42 18.58 -3.79
N LYS A 89 -23.64 19.08 -3.72
CA LYS A 89 -24.83 18.37 -4.14
C LYS A 89 -24.64 17.94 -5.60
N THR A 90 -24.11 16.76 -5.79
CA THR A 90 -24.29 15.97 -7.01
C THR A 90 -24.70 14.58 -6.56
N ALA A 91 -25.97 14.28 -6.89
CA ALA A 91 -26.60 13.01 -6.67
C ALA A 91 -25.74 11.85 -7.19
N ASP A 92 -25.88 10.69 -6.51
CA ASP A 92 -25.36 9.38 -6.82
C ASP A 92 -23.94 9.06 -6.36
N GLN A 93 -23.79 8.90 -5.02
CA GLN A 93 -22.84 7.93 -4.48
C GLN A 93 -23.61 6.79 -3.82
N PRO A 94 -23.30 5.51 -4.12
CA PRO A 94 -23.87 4.40 -3.36
C PRO A 94 -23.35 4.50 -1.92
N ASN A 95 -24.27 4.37 -0.97
CA ASN A 95 -24.11 4.37 0.47
C ASN A 95 -22.85 3.61 0.93
N GLU A 96 -21.72 4.29 1.14
CA GLU A 96 -20.74 3.82 2.09
C GLU A 96 -21.31 4.12 3.49
N LYS A 97 -21.55 3.09 4.25
CA LYS A 97 -21.98 3.19 5.65
C LYS A 97 -20.97 4.05 6.41
N PRO A 98 -21.39 5.08 7.17
CA PRO A 98 -20.49 5.82 8.05
C PRO A 98 -19.97 4.85 9.12
N GLY A 99 -18.68 4.49 9.04
CA GLY A 99 -18.07 3.59 10.01
C GLY A 99 -16.85 2.78 9.54
N SER A 100 -16.41 2.85 8.27
CA SER A 100 -15.19 2.17 7.83
C SER A 100 -14.01 3.15 7.72
N THR A 101 -13.42 3.51 8.83
CA THR A 101 -12.06 4.05 8.89
C THR A 101 -11.11 2.95 8.41
N GLY A 102 -10.76 2.96 7.13
CA GLY A 102 -9.80 2.01 6.58
C GLY A 102 -8.49 2.11 7.37
N GLU A 103 -8.00 0.98 7.89
CA GLU A 103 -6.73 0.91 8.62
C GLU A 103 -5.60 1.47 7.76
N VAL A 104 -4.83 2.42 8.30
CA VAL A 104 -3.67 2.98 7.63
C VAL A 104 -2.56 1.93 7.63
N ILE A 105 -2.15 1.48 6.44
CA ILE A 105 -1.07 0.51 6.27
C ILE A 105 0.28 1.21 6.43
N VAL A 106 0.47 2.32 5.72
CA VAL A 106 1.71 3.11 5.75
C VAL A 106 1.44 4.56 5.40
N PHE A 107 2.16 5.46 6.05
CA PHE A 107 2.24 6.87 5.64
C PHE A 107 3.30 7.00 4.54
N GLY A 108 2.88 7.46 3.39
CA GLY A 108 3.73 7.65 2.22
C GLY A 108 4.42 9.00 2.18
N HIS A 109 5.01 9.30 1.02
CA HIS A 109 5.60 10.60 0.72
C HIS A 109 4.50 11.67 0.57
N ASN A 110 4.80 12.94 0.86
CA ASN A 110 3.87 14.06 0.76
C ASN A 110 2.52 13.85 1.49
N GLY A 111 2.52 13.15 2.64
CA GLY A 111 1.33 12.92 3.46
C GLY A 111 0.31 11.95 2.83
N ILE A 112 0.70 11.15 1.83
CA ILE A 112 -0.15 10.08 1.30
C ILE A 112 -0.40 9.06 2.41
N MET A 113 -1.67 8.82 2.73
CA MET A 113 -2.05 7.73 3.62
C MET A 113 -2.49 6.53 2.79
N VAL A 114 -1.69 5.49 2.78
CA VAL A 114 -2.05 4.21 2.15
C VAL A 114 -2.90 3.42 3.12
N LYS A 115 -4.16 3.22 2.78
CA LYS A 115 -5.16 2.55 3.63
C LYS A 115 -5.66 1.26 2.98
N ALA A 116 -5.98 0.26 3.82
CA ALA A 116 -6.78 -0.88 3.39
C ALA A 116 -8.24 -0.43 3.22
N ARG A 117 -8.65 -0.19 1.98
CA ARG A 117 -9.97 0.36 1.64
C ARG A 117 -11.08 -0.69 1.65
N THR A 118 -10.76 -1.93 1.26
CA THR A 118 -11.72 -3.02 1.12
C THR A 118 -11.56 -4.08 2.21
N ALA A 119 -12.56 -4.94 2.36
CA ALA A 119 -12.51 -6.04 3.34
C ALA A 119 -11.36 -7.00 3.06
N ASN A 120 -11.12 -7.34 1.78
CA ASN A 120 -10.04 -8.25 1.41
C ASN A 120 -8.66 -7.60 1.55
N GLN A 121 -8.51 -6.30 1.31
CA GLN A 121 -7.26 -5.58 1.62
C GLN A 121 -7.00 -5.58 3.14
N ARG A 122 -8.02 -5.43 4.00
CA ARG A 122 -7.86 -5.58 5.46
C ARG A 122 -7.43 -7.00 5.84
N ARG A 123 -8.02 -8.03 5.21
CA ARG A 123 -7.56 -9.41 5.40
C ARG A 123 -6.08 -9.60 5.04
N MET A 124 -5.58 -8.94 3.98
CA MET A 124 -4.15 -8.95 3.66
C MET A 124 -3.30 -8.36 4.80
N VAL A 125 -3.76 -7.26 5.40
CA VAL A 125 -3.08 -6.63 6.55
C VAL A 125 -3.03 -7.56 7.75
N ASP A 126 -4.13 -8.21 8.08
CA ASP A 126 -4.25 -9.11 9.23
C ASP A 126 -3.49 -10.42 9.03
N SER A 127 -3.51 -10.96 7.81
CA SER A 127 -2.94 -12.27 7.51
C SER A 127 -1.43 -12.25 7.44
N ILE A 128 -0.81 -11.15 6.99
CA ILE A 128 0.66 -11.08 6.83
C ILE A 128 1.41 -11.21 8.16
N THR A 129 0.77 -10.87 9.26
CA THR A 129 1.36 -11.03 10.60
C THR A 129 1.37 -12.50 11.05
N LYS A 130 0.44 -13.31 10.54
CA LYS A 130 0.18 -14.70 10.97
C LYS A 130 0.73 -15.74 10.00
N SER A 131 1.00 -15.36 8.75
CA SER A 131 1.49 -16.24 7.70
C SER A 131 2.87 -15.84 7.22
N ASP A 132 3.61 -16.79 6.68
CA ASP A 132 4.93 -16.57 6.11
C ASP A 132 4.85 -16.33 4.60
N ILE A 133 3.86 -16.95 3.95
CA ILE A 133 3.54 -16.77 2.54
C ILE A 133 2.08 -16.35 2.39
N MET A 134 1.82 -15.32 1.61
CA MET A 134 0.47 -14.89 1.26
C MET A 134 0.30 -14.82 -0.25
N PHE A 135 -0.76 -15.42 -0.74
CA PHE A 135 -1.22 -15.24 -2.12
C PHE A 135 -2.37 -14.24 -2.12
N ALA A 136 -2.25 -13.17 -2.89
CA ALA A 136 -3.30 -12.17 -3.12
C ALA A 136 -3.73 -12.25 -4.59
N ILE A 137 -4.86 -12.89 -4.83
CA ILE A 137 -5.32 -13.27 -6.17
C ILE A 137 -6.60 -12.53 -6.51
N GLY A 138 -6.71 -11.99 -7.71
CA GLY A 138 -7.92 -11.31 -8.16
C GLY A 138 -7.71 -10.41 -9.37
N PRO A 139 -8.77 -9.76 -9.87
CA PRO A 139 -8.70 -8.97 -11.09
C PRO A 139 -7.84 -7.72 -10.97
N ALA A 140 -7.45 -7.18 -12.12
CA ALA A 140 -6.69 -5.93 -12.18
C ALA A 140 -7.45 -4.77 -11.52
N GLY A 141 -6.73 -3.88 -10.83
CA GLY A 141 -7.31 -2.69 -10.18
C GLY A 141 -7.87 -2.92 -8.77
N THR A 142 -7.75 -4.12 -8.20
CA THR A 142 -8.11 -4.40 -6.80
C THR A 142 -7.05 -3.97 -5.78
N GLY A 143 -5.92 -3.43 -6.25
CA GLY A 143 -4.85 -2.91 -5.39
C GLY A 143 -3.94 -3.98 -4.79
N LYS A 144 -3.89 -5.21 -5.33
CA LYS A 144 -3.05 -6.32 -4.85
C LYS A 144 -1.59 -5.90 -4.66
N THR A 145 -0.96 -5.49 -5.75
CA THR A 145 0.45 -5.08 -5.80
C THR A 145 0.71 -3.88 -4.91
N TYR A 146 -0.15 -2.87 -4.98
CA TYR A 146 -0.02 -1.65 -4.18
C TYR A 146 -0.12 -1.94 -2.67
N THR A 147 -1.07 -2.79 -2.25
CA THR A 147 -1.22 -3.22 -0.86
C THR A 147 -0.03 -4.07 -0.41
N ALA A 148 0.47 -4.98 -1.26
CA ALA A 148 1.64 -5.80 -0.96
C ALA A 148 2.90 -4.93 -0.74
N VAL A 149 3.14 -3.94 -1.62
CA VAL A 149 4.25 -2.98 -1.47
C VAL A 149 4.09 -2.16 -0.19
N ALA A 150 2.88 -1.70 0.13
CA ALA A 150 2.61 -0.95 1.36
C ALA A 150 2.93 -1.77 2.63
N LEU A 151 2.59 -3.04 2.65
CA LEU A 151 2.91 -3.96 3.75
C LEU A 151 4.42 -4.14 3.90
N ALA A 152 5.14 -4.32 2.80
CA ALA A 152 6.60 -4.44 2.82
C ALA A 152 7.28 -3.15 3.29
N VAL A 153 6.82 -1.97 2.82
CA VAL A 153 7.34 -0.68 3.26
C VAL A 153 7.04 -0.45 4.75
N ARG A 154 5.87 -0.83 5.23
CA ARG A 154 5.54 -0.81 6.67
C ARG A 154 6.53 -1.64 7.47
N ALA A 155 6.75 -2.89 7.08
CA ALA A 155 7.68 -3.79 7.76
C ALA A 155 9.12 -3.25 7.76
N LEU A 156 9.58 -2.63 6.66
CA LEU A 156 10.89 -2.00 6.58
C LEU A 156 11.00 -0.77 7.50
N LYS A 157 9.98 0.10 7.51
CA LYS A 157 9.93 1.28 8.39
C LYS A 157 9.90 0.89 9.87
N ASN A 158 9.22 -0.20 10.21
CA ASN A 158 9.14 -0.75 11.56
C ASN A 158 10.40 -1.55 11.95
N LYS A 159 11.40 -1.69 11.04
CA LYS A 159 12.64 -2.49 11.26
C LYS A 159 12.39 -3.99 11.53
N GLU A 160 11.25 -4.50 11.09
CA GLU A 160 10.90 -5.93 11.16
C GLU A 160 11.69 -6.75 10.15
N ILE A 161 12.13 -6.12 9.08
CA ILE A 161 12.94 -6.68 7.99
C ILE A 161 14.09 -5.73 7.64
N LYS A 162 15.11 -6.28 6.98
CA LYS A 162 16.27 -5.50 6.52
C LYS A 162 16.18 -5.08 5.06
N ARG A 163 15.43 -5.83 4.24
CA ARG A 163 15.36 -5.61 2.79
C ARG A 163 13.98 -5.87 2.23
N ILE A 164 13.64 -5.18 1.15
CA ILE A 164 12.49 -5.48 0.30
C ILE A 164 13.01 -5.96 -1.04
N ILE A 165 12.48 -7.06 -1.54
CA ILE A 165 12.80 -7.60 -2.87
C ILE A 165 11.50 -7.67 -3.67
N LEU A 166 11.45 -6.93 -4.76
CA LEU A 166 10.32 -6.89 -5.68
C LEU A 166 10.73 -7.61 -6.97
N THR A 167 9.93 -8.58 -7.36
CA THR A 167 10.24 -9.36 -8.56
C THR A 167 8.98 -9.60 -9.39
N ARG A 168 9.18 -9.74 -10.69
CA ARG A 168 8.12 -9.99 -11.67
C ARG A 168 8.63 -10.95 -12.74
N PRO A 169 7.81 -11.90 -13.24
CA PRO A 169 8.17 -12.66 -14.42
C PRO A 169 8.41 -11.73 -15.60
N ALA A 170 9.52 -11.91 -16.31
CA ALA A 170 9.72 -11.25 -17.58
C ALA A 170 8.97 -12.07 -18.65
N VAL A 171 7.80 -11.60 -19.07
CA VAL A 171 7.07 -12.16 -20.21
C VAL A 171 7.19 -11.20 -21.38
N GLU A 172 7.50 -11.76 -22.52
CA GLU A 172 7.42 -11.05 -23.79
C GLU A 172 5.94 -10.95 -24.19
N ALA A 173 5.31 -9.83 -23.86
CA ALA A 173 3.93 -9.54 -24.28
C ALA A 173 3.90 -9.29 -25.81
N GLY A 174 4.06 -10.35 -26.61
CA GLY A 174 3.99 -10.28 -28.06
C GLY A 174 5.19 -9.61 -28.77
N GLU A 175 6.08 -8.96 -28.05
CA GLU A 175 7.31 -8.37 -28.56
C GLU A 175 8.51 -9.13 -28.00
N ASN A 176 9.32 -9.71 -28.91
CA ASN A 176 10.55 -10.37 -28.51
C ASN A 176 11.51 -9.37 -27.88
N LEU A 177 11.84 -9.52 -26.60
CA LEU A 177 12.85 -8.71 -25.87
C LEU A 177 14.19 -8.59 -26.66
N GLY A 178 14.43 -9.52 -27.59
CA GLY A 178 15.57 -9.48 -28.48
C GLY A 178 15.60 -8.31 -29.47
N PHE A 179 14.45 -7.70 -29.81
CA PHE A 179 14.37 -6.60 -30.76
C PHE A 179 14.45 -5.19 -30.12
N LEU A 180 14.36 -5.09 -28.81
CA LEU A 180 14.54 -3.79 -28.14
C LEU A 180 16.03 -3.42 -28.08
N PRO A 181 16.43 -2.19 -28.44
CA PRO A 181 17.79 -1.71 -28.25
C PRO A 181 18.08 -1.53 -26.75
N GLY A 182 19.34 -1.70 -26.34
CA GLY A 182 19.79 -1.52 -24.97
C GLY A 182 20.20 -2.83 -24.28
N ASP A 183 20.72 -2.70 -23.07
CA ASP A 183 21.10 -3.85 -22.24
C ASP A 183 19.85 -4.56 -21.66
N LEU A 184 20.02 -5.73 -21.06
CA LEU A 184 18.93 -6.53 -20.51
C LEU A 184 18.15 -5.76 -19.43
N LYS A 185 18.81 -4.90 -18.67
CA LYS A 185 18.22 -4.11 -17.62
C LYS A 185 17.28 -3.05 -18.21
N GLU A 186 17.73 -2.31 -19.21
CA GLU A 186 16.93 -1.29 -19.90
C GLU A 186 15.69 -1.87 -20.57
N LYS A 187 15.80 -3.09 -21.08
CA LYS A 187 14.67 -3.80 -21.72
C LYS A 187 13.59 -4.26 -20.72
N ILE A 188 13.97 -4.53 -19.47
CA ILE A 188 13.07 -5.05 -18.44
C ILE A 188 12.48 -3.94 -17.59
N ASP A 189 13.15 -2.79 -17.49
CA ASP A 189 12.74 -1.66 -16.64
C ASP A 189 11.28 -1.20 -16.87
N PRO A 190 10.75 -1.11 -18.10
CA PRO A 190 9.34 -0.75 -18.33
C PRO A 190 8.35 -1.70 -17.64
N TYR A 191 8.65 -2.99 -17.58
CA TYR A 191 7.78 -3.99 -16.95
C TYR A 191 7.79 -3.91 -15.41
N LEU A 192 8.83 -3.31 -14.84
CA LEU A 192 8.98 -3.11 -13.40
C LEU A 192 8.44 -1.74 -12.94
N ARG A 193 8.06 -0.87 -13.88
CA ARG A 193 7.60 0.49 -13.60
C ARG A 193 6.48 0.57 -12.55
N PRO A 194 5.43 -0.28 -12.58
CA PRO A 194 4.38 -0.23 -11.57
C PRO A 194 4.87 -0.46 -10.13
N LEU A 195 5.99 -1.18 -9.95
CA LEU A 195 6.59 -1.40 -8.65
C LEU A 195 7.34 -0.14 -8.16
N TYR A 196 8.03 0.55 -9.08
CA TYR A 196 8.66 1.84 -8.76
C TYR A 196 7.60 2.89 -8.39
N ASP A 197 6.53 3.01 -9.19
CA ASP A 197 5.45 3.98 -8.94
C ASP A 197 4.80 3.77 -7.57
N ALA A 198 4.61 2.52 -7.14
CA ALA A 198 4.10 2.22 -5.80
C ALA A 198 5.08 2.62 -4.69
N LEU A 199 6.39 2.45 -4.90
CA LEU A 199 7.41 2.85 -3.92
C LEU A 199 7.53 4.37 -3.83
N ASP A 200 7.43 5.09 -4.96
CA ASP A 200 7.50 6.56 -5.02
C ASP A 200 6.38 7.22 -4.20
N ASP A 201 5.18 6.63 -4.17
CA ASP A 201 4.09 7.09 -3.31
C ASP A 201 4.39 6.92 -1.81
N MET A 202 5.21 5.93 -1.43
CA MET A 202 5.36 5.46 -0.05
C MET A 202 6.67 5.87 0.61
N ILE A 203 7.68 6.23 -0.18
CA ILE A 203 9.04 6.53 0.28
C ILE A 203 9.49 7.85 -0.35
N PRO A 204 10.05 8.79 0.42
CA PRO A 204 10.62 10.02 -0.15
C PRO A 204 11.68 9.73 -1.21
N PRO A 205 11.74 10.47 -2.33
CA PRO A 205 12.62 10.18 -3.48
C PRO A 205 14.09 10.01 -3.11
N GLU A 206 14.64 10.90 -2.28
CA GLU A 206 16.03 10.83 -1.83
C GLU A 206 16.32 9.54 -1.04
N LYS A 207 15.37 9.13 -0.21
CA LYS A 207 15.48 7.91 0.58
C LYS A 207 15.32 6.67 -0.28
N LEU A 208 14.39 6.70 -1.25
CA LEU A 208 14.19 5.60 -2.20
C LEU A 208 15.46 5.39 -3.04
N LYS A 209 16.06 6.46 -3.55
CA LYS A 209 17.33 6.41 -4.27
C LYS A 209 18.42 5.73 -3.43
N THR A 210 18.61 6.17 -2.18
CA THR A 210 19.55 5.56 -1.25
C THR A 210 19.27 4.07 -1.01
N TYR A 211 17.99 3.70 -0.86
CA TYR A 211 17.59 2.30 -0.65
C TYR A 211 17.85 1.41 -1.86
N LEU A 212 17.70 1.93 -3.07
CA LEU A 212 18.02 1.21 -4.30
C LEU A 212 19.54 1.07 -4.49
N GLU A 213 20.31 2.11 -4.22
CA GLU A 213 21.78 2.10 -4.34
C GLU A 213 22.44 1.12 -3.36
N ASN A 214 22.00 1.10 -2.11
CA ASN A 214 22.55 0.20 -1.08
C ASN A 214 21.86 -1.17 -1.01
N ARG A 215 20.93 -1.47 -1.94
CA ARG A 215 20.16 -2.71 -2.03
C ARG A 215 19.30 -3.03 -0.79
N THR A 216 18.90 -2.02 -0.04
CA THR A 216 17.82 -2.17 0.96
C THR A 216 16.50 -2.47 0.25
N ILE A 217 16.29 -1.88 -0.93
CA ILE A 217 15.22 -2.24 -1.87
C ILE A 217 15.89 -2.71 -3.16
N GLU A 218 15.47 -3.88 -3.61
CA GLU A 218 15.94 -4.50 -4.85
C GLU A 218 14.73 -4.78 -5.74
N ILE A 219 14.80 -4.36 -7.00
CA ILE A 219 13.79 -4.67 -8.01
C ILE A 219 14.50 -5.44 -9.12
N ALA A 220 14.07 -6.68 -9.36
CA ALA A 220 14.75 -7.56 -10.30
C ALA A 220 13.78 -8.58 -10.94
N PRO A 221 14.05 -9.04 -12.16
CA PRO A 221 13.30 -10.13 -12.78
C PRO A 221 13.34 -11.42 -11.96
N LEU A 222 12.28 -12.22 -12.04
CA LEU A 222 12.16 -13.48 -11.32
C LEU A 222 13.34 -14.44 -11.55
N ALA A 223 13.91 -14.45 -12.74
CA ALA A 223 15.06 -15.29 -13.08
C ALA A 223 16.29 -15.02 -12.18
N PHE A 224 16.45 -13.80 -11.68
CA PHE A 224 17.59 -13.41 -10.81
C PHE A 224 17.44 -13.92 -9.36
N MET A 225 16.32 -14.53 -9.02
CA MET A 225 16.12 -15.16 -7.71
C MET A 225 16.73 -16.58 -7.64
N ARG A 226 17.10 -17.16 -8.78
CA ARG A 226 17.68 -18.49 -8.84
C ARG A 226 19.02 -18.56 -8.09
N GLY A 227 19.20 -19.62 -7.27
CA GLY A 227 20.41 -19.86 -6.50
C GLY A 227 20.60 -18.97 -5.27
N ARG A 228 19.65 -18.12 -4.96
CA ARG A 228 19.69 -17.24 -3.77
C ARG A 228 18.96 -17.90 -2.60
N THR A 229 19.32 -17.49 -1.38
CA THR A 229 18.50 -17.67 -0.18
C THR A 229 18.07 -16.28 0.29
N LEU A 230 16.76 -16.07 0.37
CA LEU A 230 16.14 -14.79 0.69
C LEU A 230 15.75 -14.81 2.17
N ASP A 231 16.54 -14.13 3.00
CA ASP A 231 16.36 -14.11 4.43
C ASP A 231 16.35 -12.68 4.99
N ASN A 232 15.71 -12.45 6.13
CA ASN A 232 15.51 -11.12 6.74
C ASN A 232 14.93 -10.10 5.75
N CYS A 233 14.02 -10.53 4.89
CA CYS A 233 13.46 -9.70 3.85
C CYS A 233 11.97 -9.95 3.63
N PHE A 234 11.35 -8.95 3.04
CA PHE A 234 10.00 -9.04 2.49
C PHE A 234 10.11 -9.19 0.98
N VAL A 235 9.56 -10.25 0.43
CA VAL A 235 9.69 -10.57 -1.00
C VAL A 235 8.31 -10.54 -1.65
N ILE A 236 8.19 -9.82 -2.75
CA ILE A 236 6.96 -9.73 -3.53
C ILE A 236 7.22 -10.28 -4.93
N LEU A 237 6.45 -11.30 -5.32
CA LEU A 237 6.33 -11.74 -6.71
C LEU A 237 5.04 -11.18 -7.29
N ASP A 238 5.15 -10.20 -8.17
CA ASP A 238 4.02 -9.60 -8.86
C ASP A 238 3.75 -10.27 -10.21
N GLU A 239 2.49 -10.26 -10.66
CA GLU A 239 2.02 -10.90 -11.91
C GLU A 239 2.40 -12.39 -12.01
N ALA A 240 2.22 -13.13 -10.91
CA ALA A 240 2.66 -14.51 -10.78
C ALA A 240 1.94 -15.48 -11.75
N GLN A 241 0.79 -15.11 -12.32
CA GLN A 241 0.14 -15.89 -13.37
C GLN A 241 1.03 -16.07 -14.61
N ASN A 242 2.01 -15.19 -14.79
CA ASN A 242 2.99 -15.22 -15.87
C ASN A 242 4.28 -15.98 -15.51
N ALA A 243 4.28 -16.70 -14.38
CA ALA A 243 5.33 -17.64 -14.01
C ALA A 243 4.90 -19.09 -14.32
N THR A 244 5.83 -19.88 -14.85
CA THR A 244 5.62 -21.33 -15.01
C THR A 244 5.69 -22.07 -13.67
N ASP A 245 5.23 -23.33 -13.61
CA ASP A 245 5.35 -24.18 -12.41
C ASP A 245 6.78 -24.23 -11.87
N MET A 246 7.75 -24.42 -12.77
CA MET A 246 9.17 -24.49 -12.38
C MET A 246 9.69 -23.16 -11.82
N GLN A 247 9.28 -22.04 -12.39
CA GLN A 247 9.68 -20.71 -11.92
C GLN A 247 9.06 -20.40 -10.57
N LEU A 248 7.77 -20.69 -10.39
CA LEU A 248 7.08 -20.42 -9.12
C LEU A 248 7.61 -21.33 -8.01
N LYS A 249 7.81 -22.62 -8.29
CA LYS A 249 8.47 -23.54 -7.35
C LYS A 249 9.88 -23.07 -6.99
N MET A 250 10.67 -22.68 -7.99
CA MET A 250 12.01 -22.14 -7.78
C MET A 250 11.96 -20.94 -6.84
N PHE A 251 11.04 -20.00 -7.06
CA PHE A 251 10.88 -18.79 -6.25
C PHE A 251 10.50 -19.11 -4.80
N LEU A 252 9.45 -19.86 -4.58
CA LEU A 252 8.96 -20.20 -3.24
C LEU A 252 9.99 -20.95 -2.40
N THR A 253 10.84 -21.77 -3.04
CA THR A 253 11.94 -22.50 -2.37
C THR A 253 13.16 -21.61 -2.08
N ARG A 254 13.15 -20.33 -2.39
CA ARG A 254 14.21 -19.35 -1.99
C ARG A 254 14.00 -18.79 -0.60
N MET A 255 12.87 -19.08 0.02
CA MET A 255 12.50 -18.55 1.32
C MET A 255 13.49 -18.95 2.41
N GLY A 256 14.06 -17.97 3.11
CA GLY A 256 14.86 -18.17 4.30
C GLY A 256 14.00 -18.14 5.58
N PRO A 257 14.57 -18.49 6.74
CA PRO A 257 13.82 -18.70 7.99
C PRO A 257 13.02 -17.48 8.48
N THR A 258 13.45 -16.26 8.16
CA THR A 258 12.83 -15.02 8.66
C THR A 258 12.27 -14.14 7.54
N ALA A 259 12.08 -14.71 6.35
CA ALA A 259 11.51 -13.99 5.23
C ALA A 259 9.97 -14.02 5.25
N LYS A 260 9.35 -12.98 4.68
CA LYS A 260 7.92 -12.92 4.37
C LYS A 260 7.73 -12.82 2.86
N PHE A 261 6.85 -13.63 2.30
CA PHE A 261 6.57 -13.65 0.87
C PHE A 261 5.13 -13.25 0.57
N ILE A 262 4.94 -12.38 -0.41
CA ILE A 262 3.62 -12.13 -1.01
C ILE A 262 3.70 -12.45 -2.50
N VAL A 263 2.74 -13.20 -2.98
CA VAL A 263 2.55 -13.53 -4.38
C VAL A 263 1.25 -12.88 -4.85
N THR A 264 1.34 -11.93 -5.77
CA THR A 264 0.17 -11.29 -6.38
C THR A 264 -0.06 -11.81 -7.79
N GLY A 265 -1.31 -11.92 -8.19
CA GLY A 265 -1.62 -12.41 -9.54
C GLY A 265 -3.10 -12.29 -9.91
N ASP A 266 -3.35 -12.43 -11.20
CA ASP A 266 -4.67 -12.49 -11.80
C ASP A 266 -4.77 -13.76 -12.68
N VAL A 267 -5.51 -14.74 -12.24
CA VAL A 267 -5.66 -16.02 -12.96
C VAL A 267 -6.34 -15.90 -14.32
N THR A 268 -6.97 -14.75 -14.61
CA THR A 268 -7.67 -14.48 -15.87
C THR A 268 -6.78 -13.81 -16.92
N GLN A 269 -5.65 -13.21 -16.51
CA GLN A 269 -4.76 -12.43 -17.38
C GLN A 269 -3.41 -13.14 -17.57
N ILE A 270 -3.41 -14.25 -18.30
CA ILE A 270 -2.21 -15.05 -18.55
C ILE A 270 -1.62 -14.66 -19.91
N ASP A 271 -0.43 -14.06 -19.89
CA ASP A 271 0.31 -13.61 -21.09
C ASP A 271 1.40 -14.59 -21.51
N LEU A 272 1.43 -15.79 -20.92
CA LEU A 272 2.41 -16.81 -21.26
C LEU A 272 2.22 -17.30 -22.72
N PRO A 273 3.32 -17.65 -23.41
CA PRO A 273 3.24 -18.28 -24.73
C PRO A 273 2.35 -19.53 -24.70
N LYS A 274 1.58 -19.78 -25.78
CA LYS A 274 0.58 -20.89 -25.87
C LYS A 274 1.06 -22.28 -25.44
N LYS A 275 2.37 -22.53 -25.47
CA LYS A 275 2.98 -23.83 -25.06
C LYS A 275 3.32 -23.88 -23.56
N GLN A 276 3.15 -22.81 -22.82
CA GLN A 276 3.48 -22.74 -21.40
C GLN A 276 2.21 -22.59 -20.58
N GLN A 277 2.18 -23.23 -19.42
CA GLN A 277 1.07 -23.14 -18.47
C GLN A 277 1.48 -22.31 -17.26
N SER A 278 0.52 -21.54 -16.75
CA SER A 278 0.72 -20.79 -15.53
C SER A 278 0.86 -21.71 -14.31
N GLY A 279 1.95 -21.55 -13.59
CA GLY A 279 2.19 -22.25 -12.33
C GLY A 279 1.30 -21.77 -11.18
N LEU A 280 0.66 -20.61 -11.32
CA LEU A 280 -0.19 -20.06 -10.28
C LEU A 280 -1.38 -20.98 -9.96
N HIS A 281 -2.05 -21.52 -10.97
CA HIS A 281 -3.16 -22.46 -10.77
C HIS A 281 -2.75 -23.71 -9.99
N THR A 282 -1.61 -24.29 -10.36
CA THR A 282 -1.06 -25.47 -9.68
C THR A 282 -0.72 -25.12 -8.22
N ALA A 283 -0.03 -24.00 -8.00
CA ALA A 283 0.36 -23.55 -6.67
C ALA A 283 -0.86 -23.31 -5.75
N LEU A 284 -1.88 -22.61 -6.23
CA LEU A 284 -3.10 -22.36 -5.46
C LEU A 284 -3.79 -23.67 -5.04
N ARG A 285 -3.78 -24.69 -5.91
CA ARG A 285 -4.39 -25.98 -5.60
C ARG A 285 -3.59 -26.79 -4.57
N ILE A 286 -2.26 -26.84 -4.71
CA ILE A 286 -1.42 -27.74 -3.88
C ILE A 286 -0.96 -27.11 -2.56
N LEU A 287 -0.98 -25.76 -2.46
CA LEU A 287 -0.54 -25.04 -1.28
C LEU A 287 -1.70 -24.61 -0.37
N THR A 288 -2.95 -24.85 -0.77
CA THR A 288 -4.11 -24.71 0.10
C THR A 288 -3.92 -25.63 1.32
N ASP A 289 -4.30 -25.18 2.48
CA ASP A 289 -4.24 -25.91 3.75
C ASP A 289 -2.82 -26.17 4.31
N ILE A 290 -1.78 -25.58 3.73
CA ILE A 290 -0.44 -25.62 4.33
C ILE A 290 -0.35 -24.53 5.39
N LYS A 291 -0.07 -24.92 6.64
CA LYS A 291 0.12 -23.99 7.76
C LYS A 291 1.23 -22.99 7.45
N GLY A 292 0.94 -21.70 7.62
CA GLY A 292 1.87 -20.61 7.31
C GLY A 292 1.68 -20.03 5.90
N ILE A 293 0.80 -20.62 5.09
CA ILE A 293 0.39 -20.08 3.78
C ILE A 293 -1.06 -19.61 3.86
N GLU A 294 -1.32 -18.39 3.42
CA GLU A 294 -2.67 -17.81 3.32
C GLU A 294 -2.98 -17.44 1.87
N ILE A 295 -4.19 -17.77 1.42
CA ILE A 295 -4.68 -17.42 0.09
C ILE A 295 -5.87 -16.51 0.23
N ILE A 296 -5.75 -15.28 -0.31
CA ILE A 296 -6.78 -14.25 -0.25
C ILE A 296 -7.23 -13.95 -1.68
N TYR A 297 -8.53 -14.14 -1.91
CA TYR A 297 -9.16 -13.79 -3.18
C TYR A 297 -9.79 -12.41 -3.09
N LEU A 298 -9.36 -11.52 -3.98
CA LEU A 298 -9.95 -10.21 -4.20
C LEU A 298 -10.94 -10.33 -5.38
N SER A 299 -12.06 -9.60 -5.29
CA SER A 299 -13.14 -9.68 -6.27
C SER A 299 -13.34 -8.34 -7.00
N GLY A 300 -14.30 -8.29 -7.90
CA GLY A 300 -14.73 -7.04 -8.55
C GLY A 300 -15.19 -5.95 -7.57
N GLU A 301 -15.63 -6.33 -6.37
CA GLU A 301 -16.00 -5.38 -5.31
C GLU A 301 -14.78 -4.64 -4.72
N ASP A 302 -13.60 -5.25 -4.83
CA ASP A 302 -12.34 -4.63 -4.38
C ASP A 302 -11.75 -3.67 -5.42
N VAL A 303 -12.36 -3.52 -6.60
CA VAL A 303 -11.85 -2.66 -7.67
C VAL A 303 -12.01 -1.19 -7.30
N VAL A 304 -10.88 -0.54 -7.02
CA VAL A 304 -10.79 0.90 -6.75
C VAL A 304 -10.41 1.62 -8.05
N ARG A 305 -11.36 1.84 -8.93
CA ARG A 305 -11.15 2.53 -10.21
C ARG A 305 -12.12 3.69 -10.37
N HIS A 306 -11.76 4.63 -11.25
CA HIS A 306 -12.66 5.71 -11.66
C HIS A 306 -13.97 5.13 -12.24
N LYS A 307 -15.12 5.72 -11.90
CA LYS A 307 -16.45 5.26 -12.36
C LYS A 307 -16.54 5.05 -13.88
N LEU A 308 -15.87 5.93 -14.65
CA LEU A 308 -15.84 5.81 -16.10
C LEU A 308 -15.09 4.56 -16.59
N VAL A 309 -13.98 4.19 -15.93
CA VAL A 309 -13.23 2.98 -16.29
C VAL A 309 -14.08 1.74 -16.07
N ARG A 310 -14.87 1.69 -15.00
CA ARG A 310 -15.83 0.61 -14.76
C ARG A 310 -16.85 0.50 -15.90
N ARG A 311 -17.45 1.63 -16.31
CA ARG A 311 -18.41 1.66 -17.44
C ARG A 311 -17.77 1.24 -18.78
N ILE A 312 -16.51 1.58 -18.98
CA ILE A 312 -15.77 1.15 -20.16
C ILE A 312 -15.61 -0.37 -20.17
N LEU A 313 -15.18 -0.97 -19.04
CA LEU A 313 -15.02 -2.42 -18.93
C LEU A 313 -16.36 -3.16 -19.08
N GLU A 314 -17.44 -2.64 -18.50
CA GLU A 314 -18.80 -3.16 -18.70
C GLU A 314 -19.20 -3.10 -20.19
N ALA A 315 -18.91 -2.01 -20.89
CA ALA A 315 -19.22 -1.85 -22.32
C ALA A 315 -18.39 -2.81 -23.21
N TYR A 316 -17.16 -3.15 -22.82
CA TYR A 316 -16.34 -4.16 -23.53
C TYR A 316 -16.68 -5.60 -23.14
N GLY A 317 -17.57 -5.81 -22.16
CA GLY A 317 -17.98 -7.15 -21.70
C GLY A 317 -16.98 -7.84 -20.77
N ASP A 318 -16.00 -7.11 -20.25
CA ASP A 318 -14.95 -7.64 -19.36
C ASP A 318 -15.39 -7.77 -17.90
N ILE A 319 -16.60 -7.29 -17.55
CA ILE A 319 -17.21 -7.41 -16.23
C ILE A 319 -18.67 -7.88 -16.42
N GLN A 320 -19.00 -9.05 -15.92
CA GLN A 320 -20.35 -9.52 -15.71
C GLN A 320 -20.78 -9.28 -14.28
#